data_10a8e5eb52d2b019f827888a90727a26
#
_entry.id   10a8e5eb52d2b019f827888a90727a26
#
_cell.length_a   1.000
_cell.length_b   1.000
_cell.length_c   1.000
_cell.angle_alpha   90.00
_cell.angle_beta   90.00
_cell.angle_gamma   90.00
#
_symmetry.space_group_name_H-M   'P 1'
#
loop_
_entity.id
_entity.type
_entity.pdbx_description
1 polymer ?
#
loop_
_entity_poly.entity_id
_entity_poly.type
_entity_poly.pdbx_seq_one_letter_code
_entity_poly.pdbx_strand_id
1 'polypeptide(L)'
;GPWLLAVAVFLGSFVLFTRHNDFPYSYHPDESGKCGQVIKGIRNYHHPLLLLSLTDVASRVGFVARTPQAIVETGRGVAAALAAGAAAALALLAWRCAGLLAGWCAGAAVALQADLFETAHYLKEDPALVFGLALSLLAAHLWWRAPGRKTLRFLGIACGLAAVGKYVGIIVLIFAVPLVVWHRASDAALTRNVRLRLFAFAFAFTFLAGNLPLFATKLTSPFRSVSNEMKGVAGGHRGITREVPHREYLDMLRKDLPPAVGLLAGAYVLALLGTARRRTPPEWVTVLLPLGYLAMISCSPKIASRYLLPVSTLLPLLATLGAAEIAGVVRAADSRWRRAAGAAVLAGLAGWIVWTELPPLRTALAGFTRDDPAEVAAWITANLPPDSVIAEDHRVNLSPDKADGAAKFARVPQKVLDANFAPDLGSVDELLAKGVTHVAVCRASYSRYFNDETGAQGSGKTGYDKRRDFYQRVFRDGELLREWPRGTITYLQPGIRLYRIAPAKAPAPAP
;
A
#
# COMPACT_ATOMS: atom_id res chain seq x y z
N GLY A 1 -11.34 28.48 7.55
CA GLY A 1 -10.42 28.12 8.65
C GLY A 1 -9.77 26.76 8.46
N PRO A 2 -8.73 26.42 9.23
CA PRO A 2 -7.94 25.19 9.05
C PRO A 2 -8.76 23.91 9.20
N TRP A 3 -9.78 23.94 10.05
CA TRP A 3 -10.67 22.79 10.24
C TRP A 3 -11.53 22.52 9.00
N LEU A 4 -11.98 23.56 8.31
CA LEU A 4 -12.72 23.40 7.05
C LEU A 4 -11.83 22.79 5.96
N LEU A 5 -10.56 23.20 5.88
CA LEU A 5 -9.58 22.56 4.99
C LEU A 5 -9.45 21.07 5.29
N ALA A 6 -9.20 20.73 6.56
CA ALA A 6 -9.00 19.33 6.96
C ALA A 6 -10.24 18.46 6.67
N VAL A 7 -11.43 18.96 7.01
CA VAL A 7 -12.70 18.27 6.76
C VAL A 7 -12.95 18.11 5.26
N ALA A 8 -12.75 19.16 4.46
CA ALA A 8 -12.98 19.09 3.03
C ALA A 8 -12.00 18.14 2.32
N VAL A 9 -10.71 18.19 2.68
CA VAL A 9 -9.71 17.23 2.15
C VAL A 9 -10.05 15.83 2.59
N PHE A 10 -10.39 15.62 3.86
CA PHE A 10 -10.77 14.30 4.36
C PHE A 10 -11.97 13.73 3.60
N LEU A 11 -13.08 14.49 3.52
CA LEU A 11 -14.31 14.01 2.88
C LEU A 11 -14.11 13.79 1.38
N GLY A 12 -13.44 14.72 0.68
CA GLY A 12 -13.14 14.55 -0.74
C GLY A 12 -12.27 13.33 -1.03
N SER A 13 -11.21 13.13 -0.24
CA SER A 13 -10.35 11.95 -0.35
C SER A 13 -11.09 10.66 0.02
N PHE A 14 -11.89 10.67 1.08
CA PHE A 14 -12.65 9.51 1.50
C PHE A 14 -13.67 9.06 0.44
N VAL A 15 -14.43 10.00 -0.13
CA VAL A 15 -15.35 9.70 -1.24
C VAL A 15 -14.60 9.14 -2.45
N LEU A 16 -13.43 9.70 -2.78
CA LEU A 16 -12.59 9.19 -3.86
C LEU A 16 -12.10 7.76 -3.56
N PHE A 17 -11.56 7.51 -2.37
CA PHE A 17 -10.93 6.25 -1.98
C PHE A 17 -11.92 5.13 -1.67
N THR A 18 -13.22 5.42 -1.58
CA THR A 18 -14.26 4.39 -1.42
C THR A 18 -15.01 4.05 -2.70
N ARG A 19 -14.69 4.68 -3.83
CA ARG A 19 -15.32 4.39 -5.12
C ARG A 19 -14.96 2.99 -5.61
N HIS A 20 -15.97 2.17 -5.95
CA HIS A 20 -15.78 0.80 -6.47
C HIS A 20 -15.07 -0.14 -5.48
N ASN A 21 -15.36 -0.01 -4.19
CA ASN A 21 -14.81 -0.86 -3.12
C ASN A 21 -15.54 -2.21 -2.96
N ASP A 22 -16.54 -2.49 -3.78
CA ASP A 22 -17.45 -3.65 -3.72
C ASP A 22 -16.96 -4.88 -4.50
N PHE A 23 -15.75 -4.83 -5.06
CA PHE A 23 -15.17 -5.99 -5.74
C PHE A 23 -14.97 -7.20 -4.79
N PRO A 24 -14.96 -8.45 -5.31
CA PRO A 24 -14.93 -9.67 -4.49
C PRO A 24 -13.78 -9.71 -3.46
N TYR A 25 -14.11 -10.08 -2.23
CA TYR A 25 -13.16 -10.16 -1.10
C TYR A 25 -11.99 -11.13 -1.33
N SER A 26 -12.19 -12.15 -2.18
CA SER A 26 -11.20 -13.21 -2.43
C SER A 26 -10.07 -12.81 -3.37
N TYR A 27 -10.17 -11.68 -4.06
CA TYR A 27 -9.17 -11.29 -5.07
C TYR A 27 -7.84 -10.88 -4.47
N HIS A 28 -7.86 -10.13 -3.37
CA HIS A 28 -6.63 -9.79 -2.69
C HIS A 28 -6.26 -10.87 -1.65
N PRO A 29 -5.07 -11.51 -1.76
CA PRO A 29 -4.71 -12.67 -0.94
C PRO A 29 -4.70 -12.41 0.57
N ASP A 30 -4.41 -11.17 0.99
CA ASP A 30 -4.36 -10.82 2.41
C ASP A 30 -5.77 -10.59 3.01
N GLU A 31 -6.77 -10.27 2.19
CA GLU A 31 -8.12 -9.91 2.66
C GLU A 31 -8.89 -11.11 3.19
N SER A 32 -8.83 -12.24 2.49
CA SER A 32 -9.48 -13.48 2.94
C SER A 32 -9.01 -13.90 4.34
N GLY A 33 -7.69 -13.87 4.56
CA GLY A 33 -7.10 -14.20 5.87
C GLY A 33 -7.50 -13.23 6.98
N LYS A 34 -7.53 -11.93 6.70
CA LYS A 34 -7.94 -10.88 7.65
C LYS A 34 -9.42 -10.95 7.98
N CYS A 35 -10.25 -11.15 6.96
CA CYS A 35 -11.69 -11.34 7.12
C CYS A 35 -11.97 -12.56 8.01
N GLY A 36 -11.30 -13.69 7.76
CA GLY A 36 -11.39 -14.87 8.58
C GLY A 36 -11.00 -14.61 10.05
N GLN A 37 -9.99 -13.78 10.30
CA GLN A 37 -9.62 -13.37 11.66
C GLN A 37 -10.72 -12.55 12.33
N VAL A 38 -11.36 -11.62 11.62
CA VAL A 38 -12.46 -10.80 12.16
C VAL A 38 -13.69 -11.66 12.45
N ILE A 39 -14.11 -12.53 11.52
CA ILE A 39 -15.30 -13.39 11.67
C ILE A 39 -15.11 -14.41 12.81
N LYS A 40 -13.96 -15.08 12.86
CA LYS A 40 -13.66 -16.13 13.86
C LYS A 40 -13.16 -15.59 15.20
N GLY A 41 -12.89 -14.30 15.30
CA GLY A 41 -12.28 -13.71 16.49
C GLY A 41 -10.84 -14.17 16.74
N ILE A 42 -10.10 -14.58 15.74
CA ILE A 42 -8.70 -14.99 15.85
C ILE A 42 -7.80 -13.76 15.66
N ARG A 43 -6.73 -13.65 16.47
CA ARG A 43 -5.71 -12.58 16.29
C ARG A 43 -4.32 -13.22 16.29
N ASN A 44 -3.56 -12.98 15.23
CA ASN A 44 -2.26 -13.65 15.03
C ASN A 44 -1.03 -12.75 15.14
N TYR A 45 -1.19 -11.45 15.30
CA TYR A 45 -0.09 -10.47 15.47
C TYR A 45 1.01 -10.49 14.39
N HIS A 46 0.77 -11.06 13.20
CA HIS A 46 1.70 -10.90 12.06
C HIS A 46 1.83 -9.42 11.70
N HIS A 47 0.72 -8.70 11.81
CA HIS A 47 0.65 -7.25 11.76
C HIS A 47 0.03 -6.71 13.03
N PRO A 48 0.24 -5.42 13.36
CA PRO A 48 -0.48 -4.77 14.44
C PRO A 48 -2.00 -4.90 14.27
N LEU A 49 -2.73 -4.92 15.37
CA LEU A 49 -4.17 -5.22 15.37
C LEU A 49 -5.07 -4.01 15.06
N LEU A 50 -4.53 -2.80 14.97
CA LEU A 50 -5.32 -1.56 14.82
C LEU A 50 -6.38 -1.67 13.72
N LEU A 51 -5.97 -2.05 12.51
CA LEU A 51 -6.88 -2.14 11.37
C LEU A 51 -7.97 -3.19 11.58
N LEU A 52 -7.60 -4.39 12.06
CA LEU A 52 -8.56 -5.46 12.34
C LEU A 52 -9.53 -5.07 13.46
N SER A 53 -9.03 -4.43 14.51
CA SER A 53 -9.86 -3.96 15.64
C SER A 53 -10.82 -2.84 15.18
N LEU A 54 -10.34 -1.88 14.40
CA LEU A 54 -11.20 -0.83 13.83
C LEU A 54 -12.26 -1.42 12.89
N THR A 55 -11.89 -2.39 12.05
CA THR A 55 -12.84 -3.09 11.17
C THR A 55 -13.91 -3.84 11.96
N ASP A 56 -13.51 -4.57 13.02
CA ASP A 56 -14.47 -5.31 13.85
C ASP A 56 -15.40 -4.37 14.63
N VAL A 57 -14.86 -3.27 15.18
CA VAL A 57 -15.68 -2.22 15.84
C VAL A 57 -16.64 -1.59 14.82
N ALA A 58 -16.14 -1.15 13.66
CA ALA A 58 -16.97 -0.49 12.64
C ALA A 58 -18.09 -1.42 12.15
N SER A 59 -17.79 -2.71 11.93
CA SER A 59 -18.81 -3.68 11.50
C SER A 59 -19.88 -3.93 12.56
N ARG A 60 -19.54 -3.91 13.85
CA ARG A 60 -20.49 -4.07 14.93
C ARG A 60 -21.35 -2.83 15.16
N VAL A 61 -20.72 -1.65 15.17
CA VAL A 61 -21.43 -0.37 15.34
C VAL A 61 -22.35 -0.09 14.15
N GLY A 62 -21.92 -0.43 12.94
CA GLY A 62 -22.71 -0.29 11.72
C GLY A 62 -23.72 -1.41 11.50
N PHE A 63 -23.85 -2.37 12.43
CA PHE A 63 -24.74 -3.54 12.28
C PHE A 63 -24.54 -4.29 10.96
N VAL A 64 -23.29 -4.36 10.49
CA VAL A 64 -22.93 -4.98 9.22
C VAL A 64 -23.07 -6.50 9.33
N ALA A 65 -23.59 -7.12 8.27
CA ALA A 65 -23.69 -8.57 8.20
C ALA A 65 -22.31 -9.23 8.36
N ARG A 66 -22.22 -10.31 9.12
CA ARG A 66 -20.95 -11.03 9.38
C ARG A 66 -20.57 -11.95 8.21
N THR A 67 -20.84 -11.50 6.97
CA THR A 67 -20.40 -12.18 5.76
C THR A 67 -18.98 -11.73 5.36
N PRO A 68 -18.21 -12.57 4.68
CA PRO A 68 -16.87 -12.22 4.25
C PRO A 68 -16.81 -10.92 3.43
N GLN A 69 -17.72 -10.75 2.48
CA GLN A 69 -17.76 -9.56 1.62
C GLN A 69 -18.03 -8.29 2.44
N ALA A 70 -19.05 -8.29 3.29
CA ALA A 70 -19.44 -7.13 4.07
C ALA A 70 -18.35 -6.71 5.08
N ILE A 71 -17.64 -7.68 5.69
CA ILE A 71 -16.51 -7.40 6.59
C ILE A 71 -15.33 -6.79 5.83
N VAL A 72 -15.02 -7.30 4.63
CA VAL A 72 -13.92 -6.75 3.82
C VAL A 72 -14.25 -5.36 3.31
N GLU A 73 -15.47 -5.10 2.82
CA GLU A 73 -15.91 -3.77 2.42
C GLU A 73 -15.82 -2.76 3.58
N THR A 74 -16.26 -3.17 4.78
CA THR A 74 -16.08 -2.34 5.99
C THR A 74 -14.60 -2.03 6.25
N GLY A 75 -13.74 -3.03 6.13
CA GLY A 75 -12.30 -2.86 6.34
C GLY A 75 -11.63 -1.99 5.27
N ARG A 76 -12.06 -2.07 4.02
CA ARG A 76 -11.65 -1.17 2.94
C ARG A 76 -12.08 0.26 3.24
N GLY A 77 -13.32 0.46 3.74
CA GLY A 77 -13.79 1.76 4.20
C GLY A 77 -12.93 2.33 5.34
N VAL A 78 -12.50 1.50 6.29
CA VAL A 78 -11.57 1.92 7.36
C VAL A 78 -10.19 2.28 6.80
N ALA A 79 -9.65 1.50 5.86
CA ALA A 79 -8.38 1.81 5.20
C ALA A 79 -8.46 3.14 4.41
N ALA A 80 -9.56 3.35 3.68
CA ALA A 80 -9.85 4.60 2.97
C ALA A 80 -9.94 5.80 3.93
N ALA A 81 -10.58 5.65 5.09
CA ALA A 81 -10.66 6.71 6.11
C ALA A 81 -9.26 7.07 6.66
N LEU A 82 -8.41 6.06 6.90
CA LEU A 82 -7.03 6.30 7.35
C LEU A 82 -6.19 7.00 6.27
N ALA A 83 -6.32 6.60 5.00
CA ALA A 83 -5.65 7.26 3.88
C ALA A 83 -6.13 8.74 3.72
N ALA A 84 -7.44 8.96 3.80
CA ALA A 84 -8.03 10.31 3.78
C ALA A 84 -7.56 11.17 4.97
N GLY A 85 -7.45 10.55 6.15
CA GLY A 85 -6.86 11.17 7.34
C GLY A 85 -5.41 11.59 7.14
N ALA A 86 -4.61 10.79 6.43
CA ALA A 86 -3.24 11.15 6.07
C ALA A 86 -3.20 12.38 5.17
N ALA A 87 -4.01 12.43 4.11
CA ALA A 87 -4.12 13.59 3.23
C ALA A 87 -4.52 14.86 4.01
N ALA A 88 -5.51 14.76 4.91
CA ALA A 88 -5.93 15.86 5.75
C ALA A 88 -4.83 16.34 6.73
N ALA A 89 -4.10 15.41 7.34
CA ALA A 89 -2.98 15.75 8.24
C ALA A 89 -1.85 16.46 7.50
N LEU A 90 -1.48 16.01 6.29
CA LEU A 90 -0.46 16.65 5.46
C LEU A 90 -0.93 18.01 4.94
N ALA A 91 -2.21 18.17 4.59
CA ALA A 91 -2.81 19.44 4.25
C ALA A 91 -2.71 20.45 5.42
N LEU A 92 -3.03 20.02 6.65
CA LEU A 92 -2.89 20.86 7.84
C LEU A 92 -1.44 21.24 8.10
N LEU A 93 -0.50 20.30 7.90
CA LEU A 93 0.92 20.58 8.05
C LEU A 93 1.41 21.61 7.04
N ALA A 94 1.08 21.43 5.75
CA ALA A 94 1.44 22.39 4.70
C ALA A 94 0.81 23.76 4.96
N TRP A 95 -0.46 23.81 5.39
CA TRP A 95 -1.11 25.05 5.80
C TRP A 95 -0.33 25.75 6.93
N ARG A 96 0.07 25.00 7.95
CA ARG A 96 0.85 25.55 9.09
C ARG A 96 2.22 26.10 8.68
N CYS A 97 2.85 25.47 7.71
CA CYS A 97 4.19 25.86 7.24
C CYS A 97 4.13 27.02 6.22
N ALA A 98 3.17 26.99 5.29
CA ALA A 98 3.19 27.83 4.10
C ALA A 98 1.82 28.48 3.74
N GLY A 99 0.81 28.38 4.61
CA GLY A 99 -0.48 29.03 4.44
C GLY A 99 -1.54 28.19 3.74
N LEU A 100 -2.75 28.76 3.61
CA LEU A 100 -3.96 28.03 3.22
C LEU A 100 -3.86 27.40 1.82
N LEU A 101 -3.29 28.12 0.86
CA LEU A 101 -3.12 27.62 -0.51
C LEU A 101 -2.21 26.38 -0.53
N ALA A 102 -1.10 26.41 0.22
CA ALA A 102 -0.22 25.25 0.36
C ALA A 102 -0.95 24.05 0.98
N GLY A 103 -1.83 24.30 1.95
CA GLY A 103 -2.67 23.24 2.51
C GLY A 103 -3.57 22.57 1.48
N TRP A 104 -4.25 23.33 0.64
CA TRP A 104 -5.08 22.80 -0.44
C TRP A 104 -4.24 22.04 -1.48
N CYS A 105 -3.09 22.61 -1.90
CA CYS A 105 -2.22 21.96 -2.87
C CYS A 105 -1.68 20.62 -2.35
N ALA A 106 -1.19 20.58 -1.11
CA ALA A 106 -0.66 19.35 -0.52
C ALA A 106 -1.77 18.29 -0.35
N GLY A 107 -2.95 18.69 0.16
CA GLY A 107 -4.08 17.78 0.33
C GLY A 107 -4.56 17.19 -1.00
N ALA A 108 -4.70 18.02 -2.03
CA ALA A 108 -5.08 17.59 -3.36
C ALA A 108 -4.01 16.69 -4.01
N ALA A 109 -2.74 17.07 -3.93
CA ALA A 109 -1.65 16.29 -4.52
C ALA A 109 -1.52 14.90 -3.86
N VAL A 110 -1.72 14.79 -2.54
CA VAL A 110 -1.76 13.48 -1.86
C VAL A 110 -2.99 12.68 -2.25
N ALA A 111 -4.17 13.31 -2.33
CA ALA A 111 -5.41 12.62 -2.70
C ALA A 111 -5.40 12.09 -4.14
N LEU A 112 -4.66 12.74 -5.04
CA LEU A 112 -4.56 12.34 -6.46
C LEU A 112 -3.55 11.22 -6.72
N GLN A 113 -2.76 10.80 -5.73
CA GLN A 113 -1.77 9.73 -5.91
C GLN A 113 -2.43 8.38 -6.19
N ALA A 114 -2.12 7.78 -7.34
CA ALA A 114 -2.66 6.49 -7.76
C ALA A 114 -2.29 5.35 -6.78
N ASP A 115 -1.06 5.35 -6.24
CA ASP A 115 -0.60 4.31 -5.29
C ASP A 115 -1.36 4.37 -3.96
N LEU A 116 -1.60 5.58 -3.43
CA LEU A 116 -2.38 5.74 -2.21
C LEU A 116 -3.85 5.37 -2.46
N PHE A 117 -4.39 5.78 -3.60
CA PHE A 117 -5.73 5.43 -4.05
C PHE A 117 -5.89 3.90 -4.14
N GLU A 118 -5.02 3.20 -4.87
CA GLU A 118 -5.07 1.74 -4.99
C GLU A 118 -4.95 1.05 -3.63
N THR A 119 -3.98 1.48 -2.81
CA THR A 119 -3.74 0.84 -1.51
C THR A 119 -4.88 1.07 -0.52
N ALA A 120 -5.57 2.21 -0.60
CA ALA A 120 -6.74 2.53 0.21
C ALA A 120 -7.96 1.64 -0.09
N HIS A 121 -8.00 1.00 -1.27
CA HIS A 121 -9.06 0.08 -1.67
C HIS A 121 -8.92 -1.33 -1.09
N TYR A 122 -7.86 -1.60 -0.33
CA TYR A 122 -7.67 -2.92 0.26
C TYR A 122 -7.72 -2.88 1.79
N LEU A 123 -8.20 -3.97 2.39
CA LEU A 123 -8.09 -4.18 3.84
C LEU A 123 -6.63 -4.45 4.21
N LYS A 124 -5.81 -3.35 4.23
CA LYS A 124 -4.37 -3.37 4.45
C LYS A 124 -3.90 -2.33 5.45
N GLU A 125 -2.76 -2.62 6.10
CA GLU A 125 -2.17 -1.79 7.15
C GLU A 125 -1.40 -0.57 6.60
N ASP A 126 -1.06 -0.56 5.32
CA ASP A 126 -0.25 0.51 4.72
C ASP A 126 -0.88 1.91 4.88
N PRO A 127 -2.21 2.13 4.67
CA PRO A 127 -2.86 3.40 4.97
C PRO A 127 -2.76 3.83 6.44
N ALA A 128 -2.82 2.89 7.38
CA ALA A 128 -2.69 3.18 8.79
C ALA A 128 -1.28 3.65 9.15
N LEU A 129 -0.25 3.06 8.56
CA LEU A 129 1.14 3.52 8.69
C LEU A 129 1.28 4.95 8.17
N VAL A 130 0.83 5.23 6.95
CA VAL A 130 0.94 6.54 6.32
C VAL A 130 0.22 7.61 7.16
N PHE A 131 -0.97 7.29 7.67
CA PHE A 131 -1.71 8.16 8.57
C PHE A 131 -0.93 8.48 9.85
N GLY A 132 -0.39 7.46 10.51
CA GLY A 132 0.42 7.64 11.71
C GLY A 132 1.68 8.49 11.47
N LEU A 133 2.38 8.29 10.35
CA LEU A 133 3.56 9.09 9.96
C LEU A 133 3.18 10.54 9.67
N ALA A 134 2.09 10.79 8.93
CA ALA A 134 1.58 12.13 8.63
C ALA A 134 1.19 12.89 9.91
N LEU A 135 0.47 12.22 10.83
CA LEU A 135 0.14 12.77 12.14
C LEU A 135 1.38 13.06 12.99
N SER A 136 2.39 12.19 12.93
CA SER A 136 3.64 12.37 13.68
C SER A 136 4.39 13.62 13.23
N LEU A 137 4.46 13.88 11.91
CA LEU A 137 5.02 15.11 11.37
C LEU A 137 4.23 16.34 11.80
N LEU A 138 2.92 16.31 11.68
CA LEU A 138 2.05 17.41 12.13
C LEU A 138 2.22 17.66 13.64
N ALA A 139 2.20 16.62 14.45
CA ALA A 139 2.35 16.71 15.89
C ALA A 139 3.74 17.23 16.31
N ALA A 140 4.81 16.85 15.59
CA ALA A 140 6.15 17.37 15.81
C ALA A 140 6.22 18.89 15.58
N HIS A 141 5.61 19.39 14.50
CA HIS A 141 5.51 20.82 14.24
C HIS A 141 4.66 21.58 15.27
N LEU A 142 3.54 20.99 15.70
CA LEU A 142 2.71 21.56 16.75
C LEU A 142 3.43 21.61 18.10
N TRP A 143 4.10 20.54 18.48
CA TRP A 143 4.91 20.48 19.70
C TRP A 143 6.02 21.52 19.69
N TRP A 144 6.73 21.65 18.58
CA TRP A 144 7.85 22.60 18.45
C TRP A 144 7.42 24.06 18.60
N ARG A 145 6.28 24.42 17.98
CA ARG A 145 5.75 25.80 17.99
C ARG A 145 5.03 26.18 19.28
N ALA A 146 4.37 25.22 19.92
CA ALA A 146 3.59 25.43 21.14
C ALA A 146 3.87 24.29 22.13
N PRO A 147 5.05 24.30 22.77
CA PRO A 147 5.45 23.24 23.69
C PRO A 147 4.57 23.23 24.92
N GLY A 148 3.82 22.17 25.12
CA GLY A 148 2.91 21.98 26.23
C GLY A 148 2.56 20.51 26.43
N ARG A 149 1.96 20.16 27.58
CA ARG A 149 1.60 18.78 27.89
C ARG A 149 0.67 18.16 26.85
N LYS A 150 -0.26 18.96 26.29
CA LYS A 150 -1.24 18.50 25.29
C LYS A 150 -0.56 18.14 23.96
N THR A 151 0.26 19.05 23.42
CA THR A 151 0.96 18.84 22.16
C THR A 151 2.01 17.72 22.27
N LEU A 152 2.64 17.56 23.42
CA LEU A 152 3.58 16.47 23.69
C LEU A 152 2.88 15.10 23.73
N ARG A 153 1.73 15.01 24.44
CA ARG A 153 0.92 13.79 24.42
C ARG A 153 0.43 13.46 23.01
N PHE A 154 0.01 14.48 22.27
CA PHE A 154 -0.40 14.30 20.87
C PHE A 154 0.74 13.74 20.00
N LEU A 155 1.98 14.22 20.20
CA LEU A 155 3.16 13.65 19.52
C LEU A 155 3.36 12.18 19.89
N GLY A 156 3.27 11.83 21.19
CA GLY A 156 3.36 10.43 21.63
C GLY A 156 2.27 9.55 21.03
N ILE A 157 1.01 10.03 21.02
CA ILE A 157 -0.13 9.32 20.40
C ILE A 157 0.11 9.11 18.90
N ALA A 158 0.53 10.14 18.17
CA ALA A 158 0.77 10.06 16.74
C ALA A 158 1.88 9.05 16.40
N CYS A 159 2.99 9.08 17.15
CA CYS A 159 4.05 8.08 17.01
C CYS A 159 3.57 6.66 17.35
N GLY A 160 2.74 6.52 18.37
CA GLY A 160 2.10 5.25 18.70
C GLY A 160 1.20 4.73 17.57
N LEU A 161 0.41 5.62 16.96
CA LEU A 161 -0.42 5.29 15.80
C LEU A 161 0.42 4.86 14.59
N ALA A 162 1.57 5.48 14.33
CA ALA A 162 2.49 5.02 13.28
C ALA A 162 2.97 3.58 13.55
N ALA A 163 3.40 3.29 14.77
CA ALA A 163 3.92 1.98 15.16
C ALA A 163 2.83 0.89 15.18
N VAL A 164 1.60 1.22 15.59
CA VAL A 164 0.47 0.30 15.58
C VAL A 164 -0.25 0.23 14.23
N GLY A 165 -0.03 1.19 13.35
CA GLY A 165 -0.44 1.10 11.95
C GLY A 165 0.34 -0.01 11.23
N LYS A 166 1.65 -0.03 11.42
CA LYS A 166 2.54 -1.11 10.95
C LYS A 166 3.81 -1.08 11.81
N TYR A 167 4.37 -2.24 12.21
CA TYR A 167 5.51 -2.27 13.15
C TYR A 167 6.71 -1.42 12.68
N VAL A 168 6.94 -1.33 11.37
CA VAL A 168 8.01 -0.46 10.82
C VAL A 168 7.81 1.03 11.10
N GLY A 169 6.59 1.46 11.45
CA GLY A 169 6.28 2.84 11.85
C GLY A 169 7.01 3.29 13.12
N ILE A 170 7.59 2.35 13.90
CA ILE A 170 8.44 2.66 15.05
C ILE A 170 9.66 3.52 14.67
N ILE A 171 10.04 3.56 13.40
CA ILE A 171 11.13 4.42 12.89
C ILE A 171 10.93 5.90 13.25
N VAL A 172 9.68 6.33 13.38
CA VAL A 172 9.37 7.72 13.76
C VAL A 172 10.02 8.14 15.09
N LEU A 173 10.30 7.18 15.99
CA LEU A 173 10.95 7.45 17.28
C LEU A 173 12.38 7.96 17.11
N ILE A 174 13.09 7.56 16.05
CA ILE A 174 14.45 8.04 15.74
C ILE A 174 14.46 9.57 15.61
N PHE A 175 13.36 10.14 15.13
CA PHE A 175 13.21 11.58 14.92
C PHE A 175 12.48 12.27 16.07
N ALA A 176 11.43 11.65 16.63
CA ALA A 176 10.61 12.25 17.68
C ALA A 176 11.33 12.35 19.03
N VAL A 177 12.09 11.31 19.43
CA VAL A 177 12.81 11.30 20.72
C VAL A 177 13.83 12.43 20.81
N PRO A 178 14.72 12.65 19.83
CA PRO A 178 15.61 13.83 19.82
C PRO A 178 14.87 15.16 19.94
N LEU A 179 13.75 15.34 19.23
CA LEU A 179 12.94 16.56 19.35
C LEU A 179 12.46 16.78 20.79
N VAL A 180 12.00 15.72 21.48
CA VAL A 180 11.52 15.79 22.85
C VAL A 180 12.66 16.08 23.84
N VAL A 181 13.86 15.49 23.59
CA VAL A 181 15.03 15.64 24.47
C VAL A 181 15.61 17.05 24.36
N TRP A 182 15.79 17.54 23.14
CA TRP A 182 16.57 18.78 22.90
C TRP A 182 15.71 20.05 22.94
N HIS A 183 14.40 19.93 22.80
CA HIS A 183 13.55 21.12 22.85
C HIS A 183 13.55 21.72 24.26
N ARG A 184 13.84 23.02 24.36
CA ARG A 184 13.75 23.78 25.60
C ARG A 184 12.32 24.31 25.74
N ALA A 185 11.51 23.66 26.56
CA ALA A 185 10.18 24.17 26.89
C ALA A 185 10.31 25.42 27.79
N SER A 186 9.50 26.42 27.53
CA SER A 186 9.42 27.63 28.36
C SER A 186 8.79 27.35 29.74
N ASP A 187 8.02 26.28 29.87
CA ASP A 187 7.42 25.81 31.13
C ASP A 187 8.47 25.05 31.96
N ALA A 188 8.90 25.64 33.08
CA ALA A 188 9.85 25.06 34.03
C ALA A 188 9.39 23.69 34.60
N ALA A 189 8.07 23.44 34.64
CA ALA A 189 7.51 22.16 35.08
C ALA A 189 7.68 21.04 34.02
N LEU A 190 7.98 21.40 32.78
CA LEU A 190 8.26 20.43 31.71
C LEU A 190 9.77 20.12 31.61
N THR A 191 10.36 19.63 32.69
CA THR A 191 11.75 19.15 32.68
C THR A 191 11.92 18.03 31.62
N ARG A 192 13.17 17.80 31.18
CA ARG A 192 13.48 16.74 30.21
C ARG A 192 12.88 15.38 30.59
N ASN A 193 13.00 15.00 31.86
CA ASN A 193 12.48 13.71 32.35
C ASN A 193 10.95 13.65 32.32
N VAL A 194 10.27 14.75 32.67
CA VAL A 194 8.80 14.84 32.59
C VAL A 194 8.34 14.74 31.13
N ARG A 195 9.03 15.42 30.21
CA ARG A 195 8.72 15.32 28.76
C ARG A 195 8.85 13.90 28.24
N LEU A 196 10.00 13.25 28.53
CA LEU A 196 10.22 11.86 28.11
C LEU A 196 9.17 10.91 28.69
N ARG A 197 8.81 11.04 29.97
CA ARG A 197 7.78 10.21 30.60
C ARG A 197 6.41 10.42 29.96
N LEU A 198 5.98 11.66 29.75
CA LEU A 198 4.70 11.97 29.12
C LEU A 198 4.61 11.46 27.67
N PHE A 199 5.68 11.65 26.91
CA PHE A 199 5.79 11.14 25.54
C PHE A 199 5.77 9.61 25.53
N ALA A 200 6.63 8.96 26.30
CA ALA A 200 6.73 7.50 26.36
C ALA A 200 5.42 6.85 26.83
N PHE A 201 4.77 7.45 27.85
CA PHE A 201 3.47 6.98 28.31
C PHE A 201 2.40 7.07 27.20
N ALA A 202 2.29 8.23 26.53
CA ALA A 202 1.32 8.42 25.46
C ALA A 202 1.59 7.48 24.27
N PHE A 203 2.86 7.31 23.89
CA PHE A 203 3.27 6.33 22.89
C PHE A 203 2.90 4.90 23.27
N ALA A 204 3.35 4.45 24.47
CA ALA A 204 3.12 3.09 24.93
C ALA A 204 1.63 2.79 25.10
N PHE A 205 0.87 3.71 25.68
CA PHE A 205 -0.57 3.59 25.82
C PHE A 205 -1.25 3.39 24.45
N THR A 206 -0.91 4.23 23.45
CA THR A 206 -1.49 4.13 22.10
C THR A 206 -1.08 2.83 21.41
N PHE A 207 0.20 2.44 21.55
CA PHE A 207 0.70 1.19 20.96
C PHE A 207 0.01 -0.03 21.59
N LEU A 208 -0.15 -0.05 22.90
CA LEU A 208 -0.83 -1.15 23.60
C LEU A 208 -2.33 -1.15 23.26
N ALA A 209 -2.99 0.01 23.34
CA ALA A 209 -4.42 0.13 23.03
C ALA A 209 -4.75 -0.31 21.60
N GLY A 210 -3.93 0.08 20.62
CA GLY A 210 -4.13 -0.31 19.21
C GLY A 210 -3.79 -1.78 18.92
N ASN A 211 -3.04 -2.45 19.81
CA ASN A 211 -2.78 -3.88 19.75
C ASN A 211 -3.69 -4.70 20.68
N LEU A 212 -4.68 -4.07 21.33
CA LEU A 212 -5.65 -4.83 22.11
C LEU A 212 -6.43 -5.78 21.18
N PRO A 213 -6.51 -7.07 21.54
CA PRO A 213 -7.22 -8.07 20.75
C PRO A 213 -8.73 -7.99 21.01
N LEU A 214 -9.33 -6.86 20.61
CA LEU A 214 -10.76 -6.63 20.79
C LEU A 214 -11.58 -7.75 20.14
N PHE A 215 -12.57 -8.24 20.88
CA PHE A 215 -13.48 -9.31 20.47
C PHE A 215 -12.78 -10.62 20.06
N ALA A 216 -11.54 -10.85 20.51
CA ALA A 216 -10.83 -12.07 20.22
C ALA A 216 -11.34 -13.24 21.07
N THR A 217 -11.59 -14.37 20.39
CA THR A 217 -11.89 -15.67 21.03
C THR A 217 -10.64 -16.53 21.14
N LYS A 218 -9.66 -16.30 20.26
CA LYS A 218 -8.38 -17.03 20.22
C LYS A 218 -7.23 -16.12 19.86
N LEU A 219 -6.15 -16.25 20.63
CA LEU A 219 -4.89 -15.52 20.41
C LEU A 219 -3.78 -16.48 20.01
N THR A 220 -2.93 -16.06 19.08
CA THR A 220 -1.64 -16.71 18.85
C THR A 220 -0.56 -15.95 19.62
N SER A 221 0.56 -16.62 19.93
CA SER A 221 1.68 -15.97 20.62
C SER A 221 2.20 -14.77 19.81
N PRO A 222 2.19 -13.54 20.38
CA PRO A 222 2.71 -12.35 19.71
C PRO A 222 4.18 -12.51 19.29
N PHE A 223 5.02 -13.04 20.21
CA PHE A 223 6.46 -13.23 19.94
C PHE A 223 6.71 -14.19 18.78
N ARG A 224 5.99 -15.32 18.72
CA ARG A 224 6.12 -16.29 17.62
C ARG A 224 5.67 -15.69 16.29
N SER A 225 4.58 -14.93 16.31
CA SER A 225 4.04 -14.28 15.11
C SER A 225 4.99 -13.23 14.53
N VAL A 226 5.50 -12.33 15.38
CA VAL A 226 6.47 -11.30 14.98
C VAL A 226 7.79 -11.95 14.51
N SER A 227 8.30 -12.96 15.25
CA SER A 227 9.52 -13.67 14.85
C SER A 227 9.38 -14.34 13.48
N ASN A 228 8.23 -14.96 13.20
CA ASN A 228 7.97 -15.58 11.90
C ASN A 228 7.91 -14.55 10.76
N GLU A 229 7.27 -13.39 11.00
CA GLU A 229 7.26 -12.31 10.01
C GLU A 229 8.68 -11.76 9.77
N MET A 230 9.48 -11.55 10.81
CA MET A 230 10.87 -11.11 10.68
C MET A 230 11.71 -12.11 9.88
N LYS A 231 11.55 -13.42 10.13
CA LYS A 231 12.20 -14.46 9.34
C LYS A 231 11.75 -14.44 7.87
N GLY A 232 10.46 -14.22 7.61
CA GLY A 232 9.92 -14.07 6.27
C GLY A 232 10.46 -12.84 5.54
N VAL A 233 10.68 -11.74 6.26
CA VAL A 233 11.32 -10.53 5.72
C VAL A 233 12.78 -10.76 5.39
N ALA A 234 13.53 -11.42 6.29
CA ALA A 234 14.94 -11.72 6.10
C ALA A 234 15.22 -12.77 5.00
N GLY A 235 14.28 -13.70 4.78
CA GLY A 235 14.38 -14.73 3.74
C GLY A 235 14.00 -14.28 2.32
N GLY A 236 13.63 -13.00 2.13
CA GLY A 236 13.13 -12.50 0.86
C GLY A 236 11.70 -12.97 0.54
N HIS A 237 11.23 -12.71 -0.69
CA HIS A 237 9.90 -13.11 -1.10
C HIS A 237 9.92 -14.45 -1.84
N ARG A 238 9.50 -15.54 -1.18
CA ARG A 238 9.41 -16.90 -1.74
C ARG A 238 10.74 -17.42 -2.30
N GLY A 239 11.84 -17.14 -1.60
CA GLY A 239 13.19 -17.56 -2.01
C GLY A 239 13.81 -16.73 -3.13
N ILE A 240 13.15 -15.69 -3.59
CA ILE A 240 13.71 -14.70 -4.51
C ILE A 240 14.38 -13.62 -3.70
N THR A 241 15.71 -13.58 -3.74
CA THR A 241 16.52 -12.50 -3.16
C THR A 241 17.04 -11.62 -4.30
N ARG A 242 17.01 -10.31 -4.10
CA ARG A 242 17.57 -9.36 -5.05
C ARG A 242 18.87 -8.81 -4.49
N GLU A 243 19.91 -8.77 -5.32
CA GLU A 243 21.24 -8.40 -4.88
C GLU A 243 21.37 -6.93 -4.47
N VAL A 244 20.54 -6.04 -5.04
CA VAL A 244 20.67 -4.58 -4.84
C VAL A 244 19.29 -3.92 -4.59
N PRO A 245 18.67 -4.15 -3.41
CA PRO A 245 17.32 -3.65 -3.12
C PRO A 245 17.16 -2.13 -3.27
N HIS A 246 18.19 -1.34 -2.93
CA HIS A 246 18.13 0.11 -3.01
C HIS A 246 18.01 0.62 -4.45
N ARG A 247 18.65 -0.01 -5.43
CA ARG A 247 18.53 0.38 -6.85
C ARG A 247 17.11 0.21 -7.33
N GLU A 248 16.46 -0.90 -6.98
CA GLU A 248 15.09 -1.13 -7.39
C GLU A 248 14.11 -0.12 -6.81
N TYR A 249 14.24 0.25 -5.55
CA TYR A 249 13.41 1.31 -4.96
C TYR A 249 13.65 2.67 -5.61
N LEU A 250 14.90 3.00 -5.96
CA LEU A 250 15.21 4.22 -6.70
C LEU A 250 14.65 4.19 -8.12
N ASP A 251 14.72 3.05 -8.81
CA ASP A 251 14.13 2.87 -10.14
C ASP A 251 12.60 2.95 -10.12
N MET A 252 11.95 2.36 -9.10
CA MET A 252 10.51 2.50 -8.88
C MET A 252 10.15 3.97 -8.67
N LEU A 253 10.83 4.66 -7.75
CA LEU A 253 10.61 6.10 -7.51
C LEU A 253 10.83 6.92 -8.77
N ARG A 254 11.88 6.64 -9.55
CA ARG A 254 12.17 7.35 -10.80
C ARG A 254 11.08 7.15 -11.86
N LYS A 255 10.47 5.96 -11.91
CA LYS A 255 9.38 5.64 -12.85
C LYS A 255 8.06 6.26 -12.44
N ASP A 256 7.76 6.21 -11.14
CA ASP A 256 6.43 6.52 -10.61
C ASP A 256 6.32 7.97 -10.11
N LEU A 257 7.46 8.64 -9.83
CA LEU A 257 7.49 10.02 -9.34
C LEU A 257 7.46 11.02 -10.51
N PRO A 258 6.45 11.90 -10.58
CA PRO A 258 6.44 12.98 -11.55
C PRO A 258 7.68 13.88 -11.38
N PRO A 259 8.42 14.19 -12.47
CA PRO A 259 9.64 14.99 -12.37
C PRO A 259 9.43 16.35 -11.69
N ALA A 260 8.27 16.98 -11.89
CA ALA A 260 7.92 18.24 -11.22
C ALA A 260 7.87 18.10 -9.68
N VAL A 261 7.34 16.98 -9.17
CA VAL A 261 7.33 16.69 -7.72
C VAL A 261 8.75 16.56 -7.20
N GLY A 262 9.62 15.82 -7.92
CA GLY A 262 11.02 15.66 -7.56
C GLY A 262 11.78 16.99 -7.56
N LEU A 263 11.60 17.83 -8.58
CA LEU A 263 12.23 19.15 -8.69
C LEU A 263 11.80 20.07 -7.53
N LEU A 264 10.52 20.14 -7.24
CA LEU A 264 10.00 20.99 -6.16
C LEU A 264 10.42 20.47 -4.78
N ALA A 265 10.41 19.16 -4.55
CA ALA A 265 10.93 18.56 -3.32
C ALA A 265 12.44 18.86 -3.15
N GLY A 266 13.21 18.75 -4.23
CA GLY A 266 14.63 19.15 -4.26
C GLY A 266 14.83 20.63 -3.95
N ALA A 267 13.98 21.51 -4.47
CA ALA A 267 14.01 22.94 -4.15
C ALA A 267 13.78 23.19 -2.64
N TYR A 268 12.87 22.44 -2.01
CA TYR A 268 12.69 22.54 -0.55
C TYR A 268 13.94 22.11 0.22
N VAL A 269 14.56 21.00 -0.19
CA VAL A 269 15.84 20.54 0.44
C VAL A 269 16.92 21.58 0.29
N LEU A 270 17.09 22.17 -0.90
CA LEU A 270 18.07 23.23 -1.13
C LEU A 270 17.77 24.48 -0.30
N ALA A 271 16.51 24.87 -0.18
CA ALA A 271 16.10 26.00 0.68
C ALA A 271 16.42 25.72 2.17
N LEU A 272 16.17 24.47 2.64
CA LEU A 272 16.56 24.07 4.00
C LEU A 272 18.08 24.17 4.22
N LEU A 273 18.88 23.67 3.29
CA LEU A 273 20.34 23.72 3.36
C LEU A 273 20.87 25.16 3.34
N GLY A 274 20.35 25.99 2.42
CA GLY A 274 20.74 27.39 2.27
C GLY A 274 20.37 28.28 3.46
N THR A 275 19.35 27.87 4.23
CA THR A 275 18.86 28.61 5.40
C THR A 275 18.94 27.80 6.70
N ALA A 276 19.83 26.81 6.76
CA ALA A 276 19.91 25.79 7.83
C ALA A 276 19.90 26.37 9.25
N ARG A 277 20.59 27.49 9.46
CA ARG A 277 20.70 28.19 10.79
C ARG A 277 19.37 28.78 11.26
N ARG A 278 18.42 29.01 10.35
CA ARG A 278 17.10 29.61 10.65
C ARG A 278 15.96 28.60 10.69
N ARG A 279 16.25 27.35 10.30
CA ARG A 279 15.23 26.28 10.22
C ARG A 279 15.06 25.56 11.55
N THR A 280 13.81 25.18 11.79
CA THR A 280 13.47 24.42 12.99
C THR A 280 13.73 22.93 12.78
N PRO A 281 14.05 22.15 13.83
CA PRO A 281 14.24 20.71 13.73
C PRO A 281 13.07 19.93 13.08
N PRO A 282 11.79 20.23 13.32
CA PRO A 282 10.69 19.53 12.63
C PRO A 282 10.70 19.72 11.10
N GLU A 283 11.20 20.87 10.58
CA GLU A 283 11.35 21.05 9.13
C GLU A 283 12.37 20.06 8.56
N TRP A 284 13.46 19.81 9.28
CA TRP A 284 14.43 18.77 8.93
C TRP A 284 13.83 17.38 9.02
N VAL A 285 13.04 17.09 10.06
CA VAL A 285 12.35 15.79 10.21
C VAL A 285 11.41 15.52 9.02
N THR A 286 10.79 16.55 8.45
CA THR A 286 9.91 16.40 7.28
C THR A 286 10.68 15.83 6.06
N VAL A 287 11.98 16.12 5.92
CA VAL A 287 12.84 15.56 4.87
C VAL A 287 13.50 14.26 5.32
N LEU A 288 13.99 14.21 6.56
CA LEU A 288 14.76 13.07 7.04
C LEU A 288 13.92 11.82 7.28
N LEU A 289 12.63 11.97 7.60
CA LEU A 289 11.73 10.82 7.82
C LEU A 289 11.53 9.99 6.55
N PRO A 290 11.14 10.53 5.38
CA PRO A 290 11.02 9.74 4.16
C PRO A 290 12.37 9.17 3.71
N LEU A 291 13.48 9.90 3.87
CA LEU A 291 14.83 9.40 3.54
C LEU A 291 15.25 8.25 4.46
N GLY A 292 15.04 8.39 5.76
CA GLY A 292 15.36 7.34 6.74
C GLY A 292 14.48 6.10 6.55
N TYR A 293 13.21 6.30 6.20
CA TYR A 293 12.32 5.21 5.86
C TYR A 293 12.77 4.48 4.58
N LEU A 294 13.13 5.22 3.53
CA LEU A 294 13.68 4.67 2.29
C LEU A 294 14.97 3.87 2.57
N ALA A 295 15.88 4.43 3.36
CA ALA A 295 17.11 3.74 3.76
C ALA A 295 16.79 2.42 4.50
N MET A 296 15.85 2.44 5.44
CA MET A 296 15.44 1.26 6.20
C MET A 296 14.88 0.15 5.30
N ILE A 297 13.94 0.46 4.40
CA ILE A 297 13.37 -0.55 3.50
C ILE A 297 14.40 -1.09 2.50
N SER A 298 15.37 -0.25 2.10
CA SER A 298 16.46 -0.63 1.20
C SER A 298 17.45 -1.63 1.82
N CYS A 299 17.43 -1.80 3.14
CA CYS A 299 18.19 -2.86 3.83
C CYS A 299 17.46 -4.21 3.85
N SER A 300 16.21 -4.29 3.36
CA SER A 300 15.42 -5.52 3.37
C SER A 300 15.50 -6.25 2.04
N PRO A 301 15.78 -7.57 2.02
CA PRO A 301 15.73 -8.36 0.79
C PRO A 301 14.31 -8.56 0.23
N LYS A 302 13.28 -8.26 1.02
CA LYS A 302 11.87 -8.34 0.62
C LYS A 302 11.45 -7.04 -0.04
N ILE A 303 11.39 -7.02 -1.35
CA ILE A 303 11.04 -5.82 -2.15
C ILE A 303 9.58 -5.88 -2.61
N ALA A 304 8.87 -4.75 -2.45
CA ALA A 304 7.54 -4.53 -3.01
C ALA A 304 7.28 -3.04 -3.17
N SER A 305 6.63 -2.63 -4.28
CA SER A 305 6.30 -1.22 -4.57
C SER A 305 5.51 -0.56 -3.43
N ARG A 306 4.57 -1.28 -2.82
CA ARG A 306 3.79 -0.77 -1.66
C ARG A 306 4.64 -0.33 -0.46
N TYR A 307 5.88 -0.79 -0.33
CA TYR A 307 6.76 -0.33 0.74
C TYR A 307 7.27 1.09 0.52
N LEU A 308 7.20 1.59 -0.71
CA LEU A 308 7.47 3.00 -1.04
C LEU A 308 6.32 3.94 -0.68
N LEU A 309 5.12 3.43 -0.39
CA LEU A 309 3.94 4.26 -0.14
C LEU A 309 4.16 5.39 0.89
N PRO A 310 4.84 5.18 2.05
CA PRO A 310 5.16 6.28 2.96
C PRO A 310 6.03 7.35 2.33
N VAL A 311 7.01 6.97 1.50
CA VAL A 311 7.90 7.92 0.82
C VAL A 311 7.12 8.68 -0.25
N SER A 312 6.43 7.96 -1.16
CA SER A 312 5.66 8.58 -2.25
C SER A 312 4.59 9.54 -1.73
N THR A 313 3.90 9.19 -0.63
CA THR A 313 2.88 10.05 -0.02
C THR A 313 3.44 11.31 0.64
N LEU A 314 4.68 11.29 1.15
CA LEU A 314 5.29 12.47 1.76
C LEU A 314 5.95 13.41 0.73
N LEU A 315 6.30 12.93 -0.46
CA LEU A 315 6.93 13.75 -1.49
C LEU A 315 6.07 14.92 -1.98
N PRO A 316 4.74 14.81 -2.21
CA PRO A 316 3.89 15.95 -2.53
C PRO A 316 3.86 17.05 -1.47
N LEU A 317 3.97 16.67 -0.19
CA LEU A 317 4.15 17.68 0.87
C LEU A 317 5.45 18.46 0.65
N LEU A 318 6.58 17.76 0.44
CA LEU A 318 7.87 18.40 0.19
C LEU A 318 7.82 19.30 -1.06
N ALA A 319 7.20 18.82 -2.12
CA ALA A 319 7.01 19.58 -3.36
C ALA A 319 6.19 20.86 -3.11
N THR A 320 5.11 20.76 -2.33
CA THR A 320 4.28 21.91 -1.98
C THR A 320 5.07 22.93 -1.15
N LEU A 321 5.88 22.48 -0.19
CA LEU A 321 6.72 23.35 0.61
C LEU A 321 7.81 24.01 -0.26
N GLY A 322 8.41 23.27 -1.21
CA GLY A 322 9.36 23.83 -2.17
C GLY A 322 8.75 24.89 -3.09
N ALA A 323 7.54 24.62 -3.57
CA ALA A 323 6.79 25.61 -4.33
C ALA A 323 6.51 26.89 -3.51
N ALA A 324 6.20 26.74 -2.22
CA ALA A 324 6.01 27.87 -1.33
C ALA A 324 7.30 28.68 -1.09
N GLU A 325 8.46 28.02 -0.96
CA GLU A 325 9.77 28.70 -0.88
C GLU A 325 10.04 29.51 -2.16
N ILE A 326 9.88 28.90 -3.33
CA ILE A 326 10.02 29.59 -4.62
C ILE A 326 9.06 30.78 -4.71
N ALA A 327 7.78 30.58 -4.33
CA ALA A 327 6.79 31.65 -4.30
C ALA A 327 7.18 32.79 -3.35
N GLY A 328 7.84 32.48 -2.23
CA GLY A 328 8.42 33.48 -1.32
C GLY A 328 9.48 34.34 -2.01
N VAL A 329 10.45 33.72 -2.69
CA VAL A 329 11.49 34.40 -3.45
C VAL A 329 10.89 35.24 -4.59
N VAL A 330 9.92 34.67 -5.32
CA VAL A 330 9.23 35.37 -6.42
C VAL A 330 8.49 36.61 -5.91
N ARG A 331 7.79 36.53 -4.78
CA ARG A 331 7.09 37.66 -4.18
C ARG A 331 8.03 38.77 -3.70
N ALA A 332 9.22 38.42 -3.24
CA ALA A 332 10.25 39.37 -2.80
C ALA A 332 10.99 40.04 -3.98
N ALA A 333 10.77 39.60 -5.22
CA ALA A 333 11.41 40.21 -6.38
C ALA A 333 10.90 41.64 -6.65
N ASP A 334 11.81 42.59 -6.89
CA ASP A 334 11.50 44.01 -7.09
C ASP A 334 10.71 44.27 -8.39
N SER A 335 10.98 43.49 -9.43
CA SER A 335 10.37 43.63 -10.75
C SER A 335 9.05 42.90 -10.88
N ARG A 336 8.01 43.59 -11.35
CA ARG A 336 6.69 42.98 -11.68
C ARG A 336 6.83 41.84 -12.68
N TRP A 337 7.75 41.95 -13.63
CA TRP A 337 8.00 40.91 -14.65
C TRP A 337 8.59 39.63 -14.04
N ARG A 338 9.53 39.76 -13.10
CA ARG A 338 10.09 38.61 -12.37
C ARG A 338 9.01 37.90 -11.54
N ARG A 339 8.12 38.66 -10.89
CA ARG A 339 6.98 38.11 -10.16
C ARG A 339 6.03 37.38 -11.08
N ALA A 340 5.66 37.96 -12.23
CA ALA A 340 4.78 37.32 -13.22
C ALA A 340 5.42 36.04 -13.79
N ALA A 341 6.69 36.08 -14.18
CA ALA A 341 7.41 34.90 -14.68
C ALA A 341 7.48 33.77 -13.63
N GLY A 342 7.79 34.11 -12.37
CA GLY A 342 7.83 33.11 -11.30
C GLY A 342 6.44 32.51 -10.98
N ALA A 343 5.39 33.31 -11.02
CA ALA A 343 4.02 32.81 -10.89
C ALA A 343 3.63 31.89 -12.04
N ALA A 344 4.01 32.22 -13.27
CA ALA A 344 3.78 31.39 -14.44
C ALA A 344 4.53 30.05 -14.34
N VAL A 345 5.79 30.06 -13.87
CA VAL A 345 6.55 28.81 -13.65
C VAL A 345 5.87 27.93 -12.59
N LEU A 346 5.44 28.50 -11.47
CA LEU A 346 4.74 27.72 -10.43
C LEU A 346 3.41 27.18 -10.92
N ALA A 347 2.64 27.97 -11.68
CA ALA A 347 1.41 27.50 -12.31
C ALA A 347 1.68 26.37 -13.33
N GLY A 348 2.74 26.50 -14.14
CA GLY A 348 3.18 25.47 -15.08
C GLY A 348 3.58 24.17 -14.36
N LEU A 349 4.33 24.25 -13.26
CA LEU A 349 4.70 23.08 -12.45
C LEU A 349 3.49 22.42 -11.80
N ALA A 350 2.53 23.23 -11.27
CA ALA A 350 1.29 22.70 -10.72
C ALA A 350 0.43 22.00 -11.80
N GLY A 351 0.31 22.64 -12.97
CA GLY A 351 -0.36 22.05 -14.14
C GLY A 351 0.31 20.74 -14.59
N TRP A 352 1.64 20.71 -14.58
CA TRP A 352 2.39 19.49 -14.91
C TRP A 352 2.15 18.37 -13.89
N ILE A 353 2.11 18.64 -12.58
CA ILE A 353 1.76 17.64 -11.56
C ILE A 353 0.37 17.07 -11.83
N VAL A 354 -0.63 17.93 -12.06
CA VAL A 354 -1.99 17.46 -12.36
C VAL A 354 -2.01 16.63 -13.66
N TRP A 355 -1.29 17.08 -14.69
CA TRP A 355 -1.19 16.37 -15.96
C TRP A 355 -0.57 14.99 -15.83
N THR A 356 0.40 14.80 -14.93
CA THR A 356 1.10 13.53 -14.73
C THR A 356 0.40 12.60 -13.73
N GLU A 357 -0.27 13.13 -12.70
CA GLU A 357 -0.94 12.32 -11.66
C GLU A 357 -2.37 11.92 -12.05
N LEU A 358 -3.09 12.77 -12.79
CA LEU A 358 -4.49 12.50 -13.10
C LEU A 358 -4.72 11.30 -14.02
N PRO A 359 -3.91 11.05 -15.09
CA PRO A 359 -4.09 9.87 -15.93
C PRO A 359 -3.88 8.54 -15.20
N PRO A 360 -2.81 8.32 -14.39
CA PRO A 360 -2.68 7.11 -13.60
C PRO A 360 -3.86 6.88 -12.64
N LEU A 361 -4.31 7.93 -11.96
CA LEU A 361 -5.48 7.85 -11.08
C LEU A 361 -6.76 7.47 -11.83
N ARG A 362 -7.02 8.09 -12.99
CA ARG A 362 -8.18 7.74 -13.83
C ARG A 362 -8.10 6.29 -14.31
N THR A 363 -6.92 5.84 -14.68
CA THR A 363 -6.69 4.46 -15.12
C THR A 363 -6.90 3.48 -13.97
N ALA A 364 -6.41 3.81 -12.77
CA ALA A 364 -6.66 3.01 -11.57
C ALA A 364 -8.16 2.96 -11.23
N LEU A 365 -8.85 4.11 -11.26
CA LEU A 365 -10.30 4.18 -11.02
C LEU A 365 -11.08 3.32 -12.03
N ALA A 366 -10.76 3.40 -13.32
CA ALA A 366 -11.36 2.57 -14.35
C ALA A 366 -10.99 1.08 -14.15
N GLY A 367 -9.79 0.80 -13.65
CA GLY A 367 -9.35 -0.56 -13.35
C GLY A 367 -10.21 -1.25 -12.28
N PHE A 368 -10.72 -0.53 -11.30
CA PHE A 368 -11.61 -1.11 -10.29
C PHE A 368 -13.03 -1.44 -10.80
N THR A 369 -13.40 -0.99 -11.99
CA THR A 369 -14.69 -1.34 -12.63
C THR A 369 -14.60 -2.59 -13.52
N ARG A 370 -13.41 -3.18 -13.72
CA ARG A 370 -13.18 -4.35 -14.56
C ARG A 370 -12.85 -5.57 -13.71
N ASP A 371 -13.50 -6.67 -13.97
CA ASP A 371 -13.34 -7.96 -13.29
C ASP A 371 -12.94 -9.04 -14.29
N ASP A 372 -11.64 -9.12 -14.62
CA ASP A 372 -11.12 -10.11 -15.56
C ASP A 372 -11.35 -11.56 -15.08
N PRO A 373 -11.18 -11.93 -13.78
CA PRO A 373 -11.55 -13.26 -13.29
C PRO A 373 -13.02 -13.67 -13.56
N ALA A 374 -13.96 -12.74 -13.44
CA ALA A 374 -15.35 -12.99 -13.76
C ALA A 374 -15.57 -13.16 -15.27
N GLU A 375 -14.92 -12.33 -16.10
CA GLU A 375 -14.96 -12.47 -17.57
C GLU A 375 -14.35 -13.81 -18.02
N VAL A 376 -13.24 -14.25 -17.41
CA VAL A 376 -12.60 -15.55 -17.68
C VAL A 376 -13.55 -16.69 -17.33
N ALA A 377 -14.19 -16.65 -16.16
CA ALA A 377 -15.12 -17.67 -15.72
C ALA A 377 -16.34 -17.77 -16.67
N ALA A 378 -16.90 -16.63 -17.07
CA ALA A 378 -18.00 -16.58 -18.04
C ALA A 378 -17.61 -17.16 -19.39
N TRP A 379 -16.42 -16.81 -19.89
CA TRP A 379 -15.92 -17.33 -21.16
C TRP A 379 -15.68 -18.85 -21.12
N ILE A 380 -15.04 -19.36 -20.05
CA ILE A 380 -14.81 -20.78 -19.84
C ILE A 380 -16.12 -21.55 -19.82
N THR A 381 -17.11 -21.06 -19.08
CA THR A 381 -18.44 -21.69 -18.98
C THR A 381 -19.14 -21.77 -20.33
N ALA A 382 -18.98 -20.74 -21.18
CA ALA A 382 -19.63 -20.68 -22.49
C ALA A 382 -18.89 -21.48 -23.59
N ASN A 383 -17.57 -21.66 -23.49
CA ASN A 383 -16.76 -22.13 -24.62
C ASN A 383 -16.03 -23.47 -24.36
N LEU A 384 -15.87 -23.90 -23.11
CA LEU A 384 -15.21 -25.17 -22.81
C LEU A 384 -16.22 -26.27 -22.47
N PRO A 385 -15.97 -27.52 -22.91
CA PRO A 385 -16.77 -28.66 -22.51
C PRO A 385 -16.88 -28.81 -20.97
N PRO A 386 -18.04 -29.26 -20.45
CA PRO A 386 -18.20 -29.43 -19.00
C PRO A 386 -17.25 -30.44 -18.36
N ASP A 387 -16.73 -31.42 -19.14
CA ASP A 387 -15.78 -32.45 -18.73
C ASP A 387 -14.32 -31.97 -18.74
N SER A 388 -14.08 -30.70 -19.11
CA SER A 388 -12.75 -30.09 -19.06
C SER A 388 -12.20 -30.01 -17.65
N VAL A 389 -10.92 -30.29 -17.48
CA VAL A 389 -10.20 -30.12 -16.20
C VAL A 389 -9.18 -29.01 -16.37
N ILE A 390 -9.25 -28.00 -15.51
CA ILE A 390 -8.44 -26.79 -15.60
C ILE A 390 -7.47 -26.72 -14.42
N ALA A 391 -6.17 -26.61 -14.67
CA ALA A 391 -5.19 -26.23 -13.65
C ALA A 391 -5.03 -24.71 -13.65
N GLU A 392 -5.06 -24.05 -12.49
CA GLU A 392 -4.94 -22.60 -12.41
C GLU A 392 -3.85 -22.08 -11.47
N ASP A 393 -3.29 -20.92 -11.81
CA ASP A 393 -2.64 -20.05 -10.84
C ASP A 393 -3.71 -19.43 -9.93
N HIS A 394 -3.52 -19.47 -8.62
CA HIS A 394 -4.51 -18.98 -7.64
C HIS A 394 -5.10 -17.57 -7.94
N ARG A 395 -4.35 -16.69 -8.60
CA ARG A 395 -4.83 -15.35 -8.97
C ARG A 395 -5.78 -15.28 -10.16
N VAL A 396 -5.99 -16.39 -10.86
CA VAL A 396 -7.05 -16.50 -11.88
C VAL A 396 -8.42 -16.54 -11.21
N ASN A 397 -8.49 -17.04 -9.96
CA ASN A 397 -9.68 -17.03 -9.11
C ASN A 397 -10.89 -17.79 -9.68
N LEU A 398 -10.70 -18.88 -10.42
CA LEU A 398 -11.79 -19.78 -10.81
C LEU A 398 -12.28 -20.62 -9.64
N SER A 399 -11.41 -20.87 -8.66
CA SER A 399 -11.71 -21.64 -7.45
C SER A 399 -11.25 -20.91 -6.19
N PRO A 400 -11.85 -19.75 -5.84
CA PRO A 400 -11.42 -18.94 -4.69
C PRO A 400 -11.72 -19.65 -3.36
N ASP A 401 -10.80 -19.48 -2.40
CA ASP A 401 -11.02 -19.93 -1.03
C ASP A 401 -12.11 -19.10 -0.33
N LYS A 402 -12.91 -19.74 0.51
CA LYS A 402 -13.83 -19.04 1.40
C LYS A 402 -13.08 -18.45 2.60
N ALA A 403 -13.42 -17.22 3.00
CA ALA A 403 -12.76 -16.49 4.10
C ALA A 403 -12.91 -17.19 5.47
N ASP A 404 -13.91 -18.03 5.65
CA ASP A 404 -14.16 -18.80 6.86
C ASP A 404 -13.33 -20.09 6.94
N GLY A 405 -12.47 -20.36 5.94
CA GLY A 405 -11.67 -21.58 5.84
C GLY A 405 -12.48 -22.80 5.44
N ALA A 406 -13.71 -22.63 4.93
CA ALA A 406 -14.48 -23.70 4.32
C ALA A 406 -13.86 -24.13 2.98
N ALA A 407 -14.37 -25.22 2.41
CA ALA A 407 -13.91 -25.75 1.14
C ALA A 407 -13.97 -24.70 0.01
N LYS A 408 -13.02 -24.77 -0.90
CA LYS A 408 -13.02 -24.01 -2.14
C LYS A 408 -14.31 -24.23 -2.91
N PHE A 409 -14.78 -23.21 -3.62
CA PHE A 409 -15.90 -23.33 -4.55
C PHE A 409 -15.45 -22.92 -5.95
N ALA A 410 -15.92 -23.61 -6.96
CA ALA A 410 -15.65 -23.26 -8.35
C ALA A 410 -16.67 -22.23 -8.85
N ARG A 411 -16.17 -21.25 -9.62
CA ARG A 411 -17.01 -20.27 -10.35
C ARG A 411 -17.48 -20.80 -11.71
N VAL A 412 -16.91 -21.92 -12.13
CA VAL A 412 -17.16 -22.57 -13.40
C VAL A 412 -17.66 -24.01 -13.17
N PRO A 413 -18.46 -24.58 -14.06
CA PRO A 413 -18.92 -25.96 -13.93
C PRO A 413 -17.80 -27.00 -14.11
N GLN A 414 -16.72 -26.62 -14.78
CA GLN A 414 -15.55 -27.47 -15.02
C GLN A 414 -14.80 -27.76 -13.73
N LYS A 415 -14.10 -28.89 -13.69
CA LYS A 415 -13.23 -29.24 -12.56
C LYS A 415 -11.99 -28.32 -12.54
N VAL A 416 -11.76 -27.62 -11.43
CA VAL A 416 -10.60 -26.73 -11.25
C VAL A 416 -9.63 -27.32 -10.24
N LEU A 417 -8.34 -27.38 -10.59
CA LEU A 417 -7.23 -27.67 -9.70
C LEU A 417 -6.46 -26.37 -9.46
N ASP A 418 -6.50 -25.86 -8.23
CA ASP A 418 -5.89 -24.59 -7.85
C ASP A 418 -4.63 -24.78 -7.02
N ALA A 419 -3.62 -23.99 -7.31
CA ALA A 419 -2.43 -23.82 -6.48
C ALA A 419 -1.92 -22.38 -6.57
N ASN A 420 -1.07 -21.97 -5.61
CA ASN A 420 -0.43 -20.65 -5.66
C ASN A 420 0.23 -20.37 -7.03
N PHE A 421 0.81 -21.41 -7.62
CA PHE A 421 1.34 -21.45 -8.99
C PHE A 421 0.90 -22.78 -9.60
N ALA A 422 0.36 -22.77 -10.79
CA ALA A 422 -0.06 -24.01 -11.49
C ALA A 422 1.03 -25.10 -11.51
N PRO A 423 2.35 -24.79 -11.69
CA PRO A 423 3.43 -25.78 -11.57
C PRO A 423 3.57 -26.45 -10.21
N ASP A 424 2.94 -25.95 -9.16
CA ASP A 424 2.96 -26.63 -7.85
C ASP A 424 2.03 -27.85 -7.83
N LEU A 425 1.13 -27.99 -8.81
CA LEU A 425 0.27 -29.17 -9.03
C LEU A 425 1.00 -30.34 -9.70
N GLY A 426 2.11 -30.06 -10.37
CA GLY A 426 2.93 -31.02 -11.11
C GLY A 426 3.54 -30.46 -12.38
N SER A 427 4.34 -31.29 -13.08
CA SER A 427 4.79 -31.00 -14.44
C SER A 427 3.63 -31.08 -15.43
N VAL A 428 3.81 -30.62 -16.67
CA VAL A 428 2.77 -30.70 -17.71
C VAL A 428 2.36 -32.15 -17.97
N ASP A 429 3.33 -33.09 -17.99
CA ASP A 429 3.04 -34.53 -18.18
C ASP A 429 2.24 -35.12 -17.02
N GLU A 430 2.59 -34.75 -15.76
CA GLU A 430 1.83 -35.18 -14.59
C GLU A 430 0.42 -34.59 -14.59
N LEU A 431 0.23 -33.37 -15.09
CA LEU A 431 -1.10 -32.77 -15.24
C LEU A 431 -1.92 -33.49 -16.32
N LEU A 432 -1.31 -33.80 -17.46
CA LEU A 432 -1.96 -34.60 -18.52
C LEU A 432 -2.35 -35.98 -18.00
N ALA A 433 -1.48 -36.67 -17.25
CA ALA A 433 -1.79 -37.95 -16.61
C ALA A 433 -2.94 -37.87 -15.60
N LYS A 434 -3.16 -36.71 -14.96
CA LYS A 434 -4.30 -36.42 -14.08
C LYS A 434 -5.57 -36.01 -14.85
N GLY A 435 -5.53 -36.02 -16.17
CA GLY A 435 -6.65 -35.64 -17.03
C GLY A 435 -6.86 -34.13 -17.18
N VAL A 436 -5.86 -33.30 -16.81
CA VAL A 436 -5.92 -31.84 -17.03
C VAL A 436 -5.88 -31.57 -18.52
N THR A 437 -6.87 -30.82 -19.00
CA THR A 437 -7.00 -30.46 -20.42
C THR A 437 -6.55 -29.03 -20.70
N HIS A 438 -6.69 -28.14 -19.71
CA HIS A 438 -6.40 -26.70 -19.85
C HIS A 438 -5.57 -26.18 -18.68
N VAL A 439 -4.81 -25.13 -18.96
CA VAL A 439 -4.03 -24.41 -17.93
C VAL A 439 -4.34 -22.92 -18.03
N ALA A 440 -4.81 -22.36 -16.93
CA ALA A 440 -5.06 -20.92 -16.78
C ALA A 440 -3.93 -20.31 -15.95
N VAL A 441 -3.11 -19.47 -16.57
CA VAL A 441 -1.96 -18.82 -15.92
C VAL A 441 -2.14 -17.32 -15.86
N CYS A 442 -1.57 -16.66 -14.84
CA CYS A 442 -1.64 -15.22 -14.77
C CYS A 442 -0.26 -14.55 -14.76
N ARG A 443 -0.14 -13.43 -15.50
CA ARG A 443 1.11 -12.67 -15.64
C ARG A 443 1.64 -12.21 -14.29
N ALA A 444 0.77 -11.84 -13.37
CA ALA A 444 1.16 -11.46 -12.01
C ALA A 444 1.85 -12.60 -11.23
N SER A 445 1.65 -13.86 -11.62
CA SER A 445 2.32 -15.04 -11.05
C SER A 445 3.57 -15.41 -11.81
N TYR A 446 3.49 -15.60 -13.12
CA TYR A 446 4.60 -16.17 -13.89
C TYR A 446 5.70 -15.17 -14.26
N SER A 447 5.41 -13.86 -14.40
CA SER A 447 6.39 -12.87 -14.89
C SER A 447 7.71 -12.84 -14.11
N ARG A 448 7.66 -13.14 -12.82
CA ARG A 448 8.85 -13.20 -11.95
C ARG A 448 9.87 -14.27 -12.33
N TYR A 449 9.45 -15.29 -13.08
CA TYR A 449 10.32 -16.38 -13.54
C TYR A 449 10.95 -16.09 -14.90
N PHE A 450 10.61 -14.98 -15.53
CA PHE A 450 11.10 -14.53 -16.83
C PHE A 450 11.85 -13.18 -16.75
N ASN A 451 12.12 -12.70 -15.55
CA ASN A 451 12.95 -11.53 -15.36
C ASN A 451 14.38 -11.97 -15.04
N ASP A 452 15.35 -11.64 -15.92
CA ASP A 452 16.74 -12.07 -15.82
C ASP A 452 17.45 -11.50 -14.57
N GLU A 453 16.92 -10.40 -14.00
CA GLU A 453 17.43 -9.80 -12.75
C GLU A 453 16.99 -10.56 -11.48
N THR A 454 16.01 -11.47 -11.58
CA THR A 454 15.53 -12.26 -10.46
C THR A 454 16.03 -13.70 -10.58
N GLY A 455 17.12 -14.00 -9.90
CA GLY A 455 17.58 -15.36 -9.69
C GLY A 455 17.10 -15.93 -8.35
N ALA A 456 16.87 -17.24 -8.27
CA ALA A 456 16.79 -17.92 -6.99
C ALA A 456 18.18 -18.36 -6.54
N GLN A 457 18.49 -18.14 -5.25
CA GLN A 457 19.74 -18.61 -4.65
C GLN A 457 19.47 -19.77 -3.69
N GLY A 458 20.44 -20.68 -3.57
CA GLY A 458 20.38 -21.80 -2.63
C GLY A 458 19.24 -22.79 -2.90
N SER A 459 18.54 -23.22 -1.84
CA SER A 459 17.42 -24.19 -1.93
C SER A 459 16.20 -23.69 -2.70
N GLY A 460 16.08 -22.38 -2.91
CA GLY A 460 15.01 -21.78 -3.71
C GLY A 460 15.19 -21.96 -5.22
N LYS A 461 16.41 -22.25 -5.69
CA LYS A 461 16.74 -22.35 -7.12
C LYS A 461 15.99 -23.49 -7.82
N THR A 462 15.95 -24.67 -7.24
CA THR A 462 15.23 -25.81 -7.83
C THR A 462 13.75 -25.53 -8.02
N GLY A 463 13.10 -24.91 -7.05
CA GLY A 463 11.69 -24.52 -7.18
C GLY A 463 11.47 -23.42 -8.22
N TYR A 464 12.42 -22.50 -8.36
CA TYR A 464 12.39 -21.45 -9.38
C TYR A 464 12.48 -22.03 -10.78
N ASP A 465 13.51 -22.86 -11.03
CA ASP A 465 13.76 -23.51 -12.31
C ASP A 465 12.55 -24.38 -12.72
N LYS A 466 12.06 -25.24 -11.81
CA LYS A 466 10.87 -26.07 -12.04
C LYS A 466 9.66 -25.24 -12.51
N ARG A 467 9.40 -24.11 -11.86
CA ARG A 467 8.26 -23.24 -12.23
C ARG A 467 8.51 -22.54 -13.56
N ARG A 468 9.73 -22.06 -13.81
CA ARG A 468 10.11 -21.46 -15.08
C ARG A 468 9.92 -22.43 -16.25
N ASP A 469 10.47 -23.67 -16.13
CA ASP A 469 10.37 -24.70 -17.15
C ASP A 469 8.92 -25.08 -17.45
N PHE A 470 8.08 -25.18 -16.42
CA PHE A 470 6.64 -25.42 -16.60
C PHE A 470 5.98 -24.35 -17.46
N TYR A 471 6.15 -23.07 -17.10
CA TYR A 471 5.53 -21.99 -17.87
C TYR A 471 6.10 -21.90 -19.28
N GLN A 472 7.43 -22.09 -19.45
CA GLN A 472 8.05 -22.13 -20.78
C GLN A 472 7.44 -23.23 -21.65
N ARG A 473 7.23 -24.42 -21.09
CA ARG A 473 6.62 -25.54 -21.80
C ARG A 473 5.16 -25.25 -22.16
N VAL A 474 4.36 -24.72 -21.23
CA VAL A 474 2.97 -24.32 -21.51
C VAL A 474 2.90 -23.28 -22.63
N PHE A 475 3.81 -22.30 -22.65
CA PHE A 475 3.81 -21.23 -23.66
C PHE A 475 4.29 -21.72 -25.01
N ARG A 476 5.19 -22.71 -25.06
CA ARG A 476 5.74 -23.27 -26.30
C ARG A 476 4.83 -24.31 -26.94
N ASP A 477 4.33 -25.24 -26.13
CA ASP A 477 3.65 -26.45 -26.58
C ASP A 477 2.12 -26.38 -26.48
N GLY A 478 1.59 -25.48 -25.65
CA GLY A 478 0.15 -25.29 -25.46
C GLY A 478 -0.46 -24.37 -26.53
N GLU A 479 -1.72 -24.66 -26.90
CA GLU A 479 -2.52 -23.81 -27.75
C GLU A 479 -3.14 -22.67 -26.93
N LEU A 480 -2.76 -21.42 -27.22
CA LEU A 480 -3.37 -20.24 -26.59
C LEU A 480 -4.81 -20.06 -27.09
N LEU A 481 -5.79 -20.29 -26.22
CA LEU A 481 -7.19 -20.12 -26.58
C LEU A 481 -7.64 -18.67 -26.44
N ARG A 482 -7.23 -18.00 -25.36
CA ARG A 482 -7.58 -16.60 -25.13
C ARG A 482 -6.62 -15.91 -24.15
N GLU A 483 -6.45 -14.62 -24.33
CA GLU A 483 -5.69 -13.74 -23.45
C GLU A 483 -6.54 -12.58 -22.96
N TRP A 484 -6.48 -12.28 -21.67
CA TRP A 484 -6.96 -11.06 -21.03
C TRP A 484 -5.72 -10.28 -20.62
N PRO A 485 -5.46 -9.12 -21.23
CA PRO A 485 -4.23 -8.39 -20.97
C PRO A 485 -4.19 -7.85 -19.56
N ARG A 486 -2.97 -7.78 -18.98
CA ARG A 486 -2.77 -7.19 -17.65
C ARG A 486 -3.21 -5.72 -17.66
N GLY A 487 -4.05 -5.36 -16.68
CA GLY A 487 -4.45 -3.98 -16.44
C GLY A 487 -3.69 -3.33 -15.28
N THR A 488 -4.18 -2.18 -14.85
CA THR A 488 -3.57 -1.37 -13.79
C THR A 488 -3.74 -2.02 -12.42
N ILE A 489 -4.94 -2.53 -12.13
CA ILE A 489 -5.26 -3.13 -10.82
C ILE A 489 -4.93 -4.62 -10.84
N THR A 490 -3.77 -4.96 -10.31
CA THR A 490 -3.18 -6.30 -10.43
C THR A 490 -4.08 -7.44 -9.94
N TYR A 491 -4.95 -7.20 -8.96
CA TYR A 491 -5.80 -8.27 -8.41
C TYR A 491 -7.12 -8.46 -9.16
N LEU A 492 -7.58 -7.43 -9.86
CA LEU A 492 -8.76 -7.50 -10.73
C LEU A 492 -8.37 -7.80 -12.17
N GLN A 493 -7.15 -7.43 -12.57
CA GLN A 493 -6.65 -7.52 -13.92
C GLN A 493 -5.24 -8.13 -13.93
N PRO A 494 -5.08 -9.40 -13.47
CA PRO A 494 -3.75 -10.00 -13.28
C PRO A 494 -3.04 -10.34 -14.60
N GLY A 495 -3.71 -10.18 -15.75
CA GLY A 495 -3.23 -10.61 -17.07
C GLY A 495 -3.31 -12.12 -17.19
N ILE A 496 -4.45 -12.64 -17.66
CA ILE A 496 -4.74 -14.07 -17.68
C ILE A 496 -4.55 -14.61 -19.09
N ARG A 497 -3.96 -15.81 -19.20
CA ARG A 497 -3.85 -16.60 -20.41
C ARG A 497 -4.40 -17.99 -20.17
N LEU A 498 -5.25 -18.45 -21.06
CA LEU A 498 -5.82 -19.78 -21.04
C LEU A 498 -5.26 -20.61 -22.18
N TYR A 499 -4.63 -21.71 -21.84
CA TYR A 499 -4.03 -22.64 -22.79
C TYR A 499 -4.73 -23.99 -22.79
N ARG A 500 -4.92 -24.61 -23.95
CA ARG A 500 -5.18 -26.05 -24.09
C ARG A 500 -3.83 -26.77 -24.11
N ILE A 501 -3.66 -27.78 -23.25
CA ILE A 501 -2.46 -28.62 -23.18
C ILE A 501 -2.70 -30.05 -23.64
N ALA A 502 -3.95 -30.53 -23.62
CA ALA A 502 -4.31 -31.83 -24.15
C ALA A 502 -4.63 -31.73 -25.66
N PRO A 503 -4.31 -32.76 -26.46
CA PRO A 503 -4.72 -32.78 -27.86
C PRO A 503 -6.24 -32.61 -27.97
N ALA A 504 -6.70 -31.90 -29.00
CA ALA A 504 -8.14 -31.76 -29.26
C ALA A 504 -8.73 -33.17 -29.41
N LYS A 505 -9.81 -33.47 -28.65
CA LYS A 505 -10.58 -34.70 -28.91
C LYS A 505 -11.02 -34.68 -30.37
N ALA A 506 -10.71 -35.73 -31.10
CA ALA A 506 -11.25 -35.90 -32.45
C ALA A 506 -12.81 -35.73 -32.38
N PRO A 507 -13.42 -34.99 -33.31
CA PRO A 507 -14.88 -34.91 -33.34
C PRO A 507 -15.44 -36.33 -33.33
N ALA A 508 -16.47 -36.58 -32.50
CA ALA A 508 -17.15 -37.86 -32.52
C ALA A 508 -17.58 -38.15 -33.95
N PRO A 509 -17.39 -39.36 -34.47
CA PRO A 509 -17.88 -39.69 -35.79
C PRO A 509 -19.40 -39.36 -35.85
N ALA A 510 -19.76 -38.64 -36.90
CA ALA A 510 -21.16 -38.27 -37.11
C ALA A 510 -22.04 -39.54 -37.07
N PRO A 511 -23.21 -39.50 -36.42
CA PRO A 511 -24.08 -40.65 -36.26
C PRO A 511 -24.58 -41.21 -37.59
#